data_f659e5e7615518e01e4aede9d8952818
#
_entry.id   f659e5e7615518e01e4aede9d8952818
#
_cell.length_a   1.000
_cell.length_b   1.000
_cell.length_c   1.000
_cell.angle_alpha   90.00
_cell.angle_beta   90.00
_cell.angle_gamma   90.00
#
_symmetry.space_group_name_H-M   'P 1'
#
loop_
_entity.id
_entity.type
_entity.pdbx_description
1 polymer ?
#
loop_
_entity_poly.entity_id
_entity_poly.type
_entity_poly.pdbx_seq_one_letter_code
_entity_poly.pdbx_strand_id
1 'polypeptide(L)'
;MGQAGDAAAGGRAGGAIGYYLDRQDRTRAQAVSQTAYDPSQGTVVRVEQVQAQPNPVRLGETVTILATYTLLTAKSDQATPVRETREIRHNGALVANPTTEFSRANGTFTSALPITIPSRAGRGAYEVTTTVAAGDRVSRDTTTFTVN
;
A
#
# COMPACT_ATOMS: atom_id res chain seq x y z
N MET A 1 8.22 -13.43 -4.18
CA MET A 1 7.55 -13.14 -3.91
C MET A 1 6.60 -13.32 -3.28
N GLY A 2 6.57 -13.30 -2.92
CA GLY A 2 5.85 -13.40 -2.54
C GLY A 2 4.82 -13.55 -2.16
N GLN A 3 4.83 -13.99 -1.85
CA GLN A 3 3.91 -14.28 -1.44
C GLN A 3 2.92 -13.74 -1.45
N ALA A 4 2.97 -13.44 -2.04
CA ALA A 4 1.98 -12.52 -2.36
C ALA A 4 0.60 -13.04 -2.27
N GLY A 5 0.39 -14.18 -2.67
CA GLY A 5 -0.95 -14.73 -2.63
C GLY A 5 -1.57 -14.72 -1.26
N ASP A 6 -0.75 -14.84 -0.28
CA ASP A 6 -1.26 -14.84 1.05
C ASP A 6 -1.81 -13.55 1.45
N ALA A 7 -1.21 -12.51 1.00
CA ALA A 7 -1.67 -11.20 1.36
C ALA A 7 -3.09 -10.97 0.94
N ALA A 8 -3.48 -11.55 -0.15
CA ALA A 8 -4.83 -11.38 -0.63
C ALA A 8 -5.86 -11.91 0.35
N ALA A 9 -5.44 -12.81 1.20
CA ALA A 9 -6.38 -13.38 2.14
C ALA A 9 -6.98 -12.35 3.07
N GLY A 10 -6.25 -11.28 3.37
CA GLY A 10 -6.77 -10.25 4.23
C GLY A 10 -7.78 -9.38 3.56
N GLY A 11 -7.89 -9.45 2.26
CA GLY A 11 -8.69 -8.49 1.53
C GLY A 11 -9.98 -9.05 0.99
N ARG A 12 -10.85 -9.43 1.84
CA ARG A 12 -12.11 -9.99 1.39
C ARG A 12 -13.23 -9.02 1.26
N ALA A 13 -13.16 -7.96 2.02
CA ALA A 13 -14.27 -7.03 2.10
C ALA A 13 -14.39 -6.26 0.80
N GLY A 14 -15.58 -5.97 0.39
CA GLY A 14 -15.85 -5.02 -0.68
C GLY A 14 -15.62 -5.53 -2.08
N GLY A 15 -15.51 -6.83 -2.27
CA GLY A 15 -15.38 -7.38 -3.61
C GLY A 15 -14.13 -8.21 -3.77
N ALA A 16 -13.81 -8.53 -5.01
CA ALA A 16 -12.69 -9.39 -5.30
C ALA A 16 -11.39 -8.59 -5.22
N ILE A 17 -10.55 -8.98 -4.32
CA ILE A 17 -9.24 -8.38 -4.16
C ILE A 17 -8.22 -9.38 -4.69
N GLY A 18 -7.39 -8.91 -5.62
CA GLY A 18 -6.41 -9.74 -6.25
C GLY A 18 -5.17 -9.94 -5.40
N TYR A 19 -4.18 -10.55 -5.98
CA TYR A 19 -2.93 -10.78 -5.29
C TYR A 19 -2.22 -9.47 -5.02
N TYR A 20 -1.69 -9.38 -3.81
CA TYR A 20 -0.80 -8.32 -3.42
C TYR A 20 0.51 -8.51 -4.17
N LEU A 21 0.94 -7.51 -4.91
CA LEU A 21 2.19 -7.51 -5.66
C LEU A 21 3.12 -6.48 -5.08
N ASP A 22 4.43 -6.72 -5.25
CA ASP A 22 5.42 -5.97 -4.52
C ASP A 22 6.70 -5.88 -5.34
N ARG A 23 7.34 -4.72 -5.31
CA ARG A 23 8.56 -4.47 -6.06
C ARG A 23 9.48 -3.57 -5.27
N GLN A 24 10.76 -3.90 -5.20
CA GLN A 24 11.74 -3.01 -4.60
C GLN A 24 12.25 -2.04 -5.66
N ASP A 25 12.02 -0.75 -5.43
CA ASP A 25 12.44 0.32 -6.33
C ASP A 25 13.83 0.83 -6.01
N ARG A 26 14.20 0.84 -4.74
CA ARG A 26 15.52 1.26 -4.28
C ARG A 26 16.02 0.30 -3.22
N THR A 27 17.30 -0.01 -3.28
CA THR A 27 17.96 -0.75 -2.20
C THR A 27 18.12 0.15 -0.99
N ARG A 28 18.52 -0.43 0.13
CA ARG A 28 18.80 0.38 1.33
C ARG A 28 19.81 1.48 1.03
N ALA A 29 20.90 1.14 0.34
CA ALA A 29 21.95 2.11 0.04
C ALA A 29 21.40 3.27 -0.78
N GLN A 30 20.59 2.96 -1.79
CA GLN A 30 19.98 3.99 -2.62
C GLN A 30 18.99 4.85 -1.84
N ALA A 31 18.19 4.22 -0.98
CA ALA A 31 17.22 4.95 -0.17
C ALA A 31 17.92 5.84 0.86
N VAL A 32 18.99 5.37 1.48
CA VAL A 32 19.77 6.16 2.42
C VAL A 32 20.34 7.39 1.71
N SER A 33 20.92 7.20 0.53
CA SER A 33 21.48 8.31 -0.23
C SER A 33 20.41 9.30 -0.64
N GLN A 34 19.26 8.82 -1.09
CA GLN A 34 18.17 9.65 -1.57
C GLN A 34 17.56 10.51 -0.46
N THR A 35 17.50 9.99 0.76
CA THR A 35 16.79 10.64 1.86
C THR A 35 17.72 11.27 2.90
N ALA A 36 19.02 11.10 2.74
CA ALA A 36 20.03 11.54 3.71
C ALA A 36 19.77 10.93 5.09
N TYR A 37 19.38 9.67 5.12
CA TYR A 37 19.07 8.97 6.35
C TYR A 37 20.32 8.79 7.22
N ASP A 38 20.14 9.00 8.53
CA ASP A 38 21.17 8.72 9.53
C ASP A 38 20.63 7.74 10.55
N PRO A 39 21.39 6.68 10.93
CA PRO A 39 20.91 5.68 11.89
C PRO A 39 20.41 6.22 13.21
N SER A 40 20.85 7.42 13.61
CA SER A 40 20.35 8.05 14.83
C SER A 40 18.86 8.40 14.72
N GLN A 41 18.29 8.42 13.53
CA GLN A 41 16.88 8.68 13.34
C GLN A 41 16.02 7.48 13.73
N GLY A 42 16.62 6.29 13.89
CA GLY A 42 15.88 5.07 14.19
C GLY A 42 15.08 4.60 13.00
N THR A 43 13.88 4.08 13.24
CA THR A 43 13.02 3.61 12.18
C THR A 43 12.34 4.77 11.49
N VAL A 44 12.42 4.80 10.15
CA VAL A 44 11.76 5.80 9.32
C VAL A 44 10.87 5.08 8.33
N VAL A 45 9.61 5.46 8.29
CA VAL A 45 8.64 5.00 7.30
C VAL A 45 8.07 6.24 6.65
N ARG A 46 8.08 6.26 5.31
CA ARG A 46 7.53 7.40 4.58
C ARG A 46 6.82 6.92 3.34
N VAL A 47 5.52 7.16 3.27
CA VAL A 47 4.76 6.96 2.04
C VAL A 47 5.08 8.13 1.12
N GLU A 48 5.61 7.82 -0.05
CA GLU A 48 6.04 8.83 -1.02
C GLU A 48 4.95 9.15 -2.03
N GLN A 49 4.16 8.13 -2.40
CA GLN A 49 3.15 8.30 -3.43
C GLN A 49 2.12 7.20 -3.32
N VAL A 50 0.86 7.54 -3.53
CA VAL A 50 -0.20 6.57 -3.72
C VAL A 50 -0.99 6.95 -4.95
N GLN A 51 -1.44 5.95 -5.70
CA GLN A 51 -2.23 6.19 -6.89
C GLN A 51 -3.10 4.98 -7.21
N ALA A 52 -4.12 5.20 -8.01
CA ALA A 52 -5.02 4.16 -8.45
C ALA A 52 -5.03 4.15 -9.97
N GLN A 53 -4.94 2.96 -10.58
CA GLN A 53 -4.87 2.80 -12.02
C GLN A 53 -5.72 1.63 -12.47
N PRO A 54 -6.54 1.78 -13.52
CA PRO A 54 -6.84 3.02 -14.22
C PRO A 54 -7.75 3.92 -13.39
N ASN A 55 -7.79 5.18 -13.78
CA ASN A 55 -8.68 6.14 -13.13
C ASN A 55 -9.18 7.11 -14.19
N PRO A 56 -10.46 7.10 -14.53
CA PRO A 56 -11.52 6.34 -13.90
C PRO A 56 -11.50 4.86 -14.25
N VAL A 57 -12.24 4.08 -13.48
CA VAL A 57 -12.41 2.65 -13.67
C VAL A 57 -13.90 2.37 -13.83
N ARG A 58 -14.24 1.32 -14.57
CA ARG A 58 -15.64 0.96 -14.78
C ARG A 58 -16.09 -0.13 -13.84
N LEU A 59 -17.39 -0.22 -13.61
CA LEU A 59 -17.97 -1.33 -12.88
C LEU A 59 -17.53 -2.65 -13.54
N GLY A 60 -17.13 -3.60 -12.71
CA GLY A 60 -16.66 -4.91 -13.17
C GLY A 60 -15.19 -4.96 -13.56
N GLU A 61 -14.54 -3.81 -13.69
CA GLU A 61 -13.13 -3.75 -14.01
C GLU A 61 -12.27 -3.74 -12.75
N THR A 62 -10.97 -3.92 -12.94
CA THR A 62 -10.01 -3.95 -11.83
C THR A 62 -9.26 -2.62 -11.76
N VAL A 63 -9.24 -2.04 -10.57
CA VAL A 63 -8.38 -0.91 -10.27
C VAL A 63 -7.24 -1.42 -9.40
N THR A 64 -6.02 -0.98 -9.67
CA THR A 64 -4.85 -1.35 -8.86
C THR A 64 -4.45 -0.16 -8.01
N ILE A 65 -4.38 -0.38 -6.70
CA ILE A 65 -3.94 0.64 -5.75
C ILE A 65 -2.45 0.47 -5.54
N LEU A 66 -1.69 1.49 -5.92
CA LEU A 66 -0.23 1.49 -5.84
C LEU A 66 0.21 2.39 -4.69
N ALA A 67 1.15 1.91 -3.90
CA ALA A 67 1.74 2.71 -2.83
C ALA A 67 3.24 2.53 -2.88
N THR A 68 3.97 3.65 -2.95
CA THR A 68 5.42 3.65 -2.91
C THR A 68 5.85 4.23 -1.57
N TYR A 69 6.68 3.51 -0.85
CA TYR A 69 7.16 3.98 0.44
C TYR A 69 8.59 3.53 0.72
N THR A 70 9.23 4.26 1.61
CA THR A 70 10.60 3.99 2.06
C THR A 70 10.57 3.52 3.50
N LEU A 71 11.30 2.44 3.77
CA LEU A 71 11.51 1.90 5.10
C LEU A 71 13.00 1.84 5.37
N LEU A 72 13.43 2.51 6.42
CA LEU A 72 14.83 2.49 6.84
C LEU A 72 14.89 2.28 8.35
N THR A 73 15.82 1.44 8.78
CA THR A 73 16.07 1.20 10.19
C THR A 73 17.57 1.23 10.46
N ALA A 74 17.94 1.42 11.71
CA ALA A 74 19.34 1.42 12.09
C ALA A 74 19.99 0.04 11.93
N LYS A 75 19.18 -1.02 11.94
CA LYS A 75 19.68 -2.40 11.80
C LYS A 75 19.44 -2.91 10.40
N SER A 76 20.39 -2.62 9.52
CA SER A 76 20.23 -2.86 8.09
C SER A 76 20.18 -4.34 7.71
N ASP A 77 20.64 -5.22 8.58
CA ASP A 77 20.69 -6.65 8.31
C ASP A 77 19.46 -7.40 8.81
N GLN A 78 18.47 -6.68 9.35
CA GLN A 78 17.28 -7.30 9.90
C GLN A 78 16.05 -6.91 9.11
N ALA A 79 15.17 -7.87 8.90
CA ALA A 79 13.87 -7.59 8.34
C ALA A 79 13.00 -6.95 9.40
N THR A 80 12.12 -6.06 8.99
CA THR A 80 11.26 -5.30 9.88
C THR A 80 9.81 -5.68 9.60
N PRO A 81 9.01 -5.98 10.65
CA PRO A 81 7.58 -6.21 10.45
C PRO A 81 6.91 -4.93 9.98
N VAL A 82 6.10 -5.06 8.94
CA VAL A 82 5.40 -3.94 8.32
C VAL A 82 3.94 -4.31 8.14
N ARG A 83 3.05 -3.36 8.40
CA ARG A 83 1.63 -3.52 8.14
C ARG A 83 1.20 -2.46 7.13
N GLU A 84 0.55 -2.91 6.07
CA GLU A 84 -0.04 -2.02 5.07
C GLU A 84 -1.54 -2.15 5.13
N THR A 85 -2.24 -1.03 5.28
CA THR A 85 -3.70 -1.00 5.31
C THR A 85 -4.18 0.00 4.28
N ARG A 86 -5.20 -0.38 3.53
CA ARG A 86 -5.85 0.52 2.59
C ARG A 86 -7.31 0.65 3.00
N GLU A 87 -7.67 1.82 3.51
CA GLU A 87 -9.06 2.10 3.87
C GLU A 87 -9.74 2.73 2.67
N ILE A 88 -10.77 2.09 2.17
CA ILE A 88 -11.48 2.54 0.97
C ILE A 88 -12.84 3.04 1.41
N ARG A 89 -13.14 4.30 1.10
CA ARG A 89 -14.39 4.93 1.47
C ARG A 89 -15.14 5.43 0.24
N HIS A 90 -16.46 5.35 0.32
CA HIS A 90 -17.35 5.87 -0.69
C HIS A 90 -18.45 6.65 0.02
N ASN A 91 -18.62 7.92 -0.34
CA ASN A 91 -19.58 8.80 0.33
C ASN A 91 -19.40 8.84 1.84
N GLY A 92 -18.13 8.80 2.29
CA GLY A 92 -17.80 8.86 3.70
C GLY A 92 -17.90 7.54 4.45
N ALA A 93 -18.42 6.50 3.83
CA ALA A 93 -18.59 5.20 4.47
C ALA A 93 -17.44 4.28 4.11
N LEU A 94 -16.92 3.57 5.10
CA LEU A 94 -15.86 2.58 4.87
C LEU A 94 -16.48 1.38 4.15
N VAL A 95 -15.95 1.06 2.96
CA VAL A 95 -16.46 -0.06 2.16
C VAL A 95 -15.47 -1.22 2.12
N ALA A 96 -14.19 -0.98 2.40
CA ALA A 96 -13.20 -2.05 2.48
C ALA A 96 -11.97 -1.52 3.23
N ASN A 97 -11.23 -2.43 3.87
CA ASN A 97 -9.99 -2.05 4.54
C ASN A 97 -9.00 -3.21 4.54
N PRO A 98 -8.58 -3.67 3.36
CA PRO A 98 -7.61 -4.76 3.29
C PRO A 98 -6.32 -4.40 4.01
N THR A 99 -5.81 -5.35 4.79
CA THR A 99 -4.60 -5.19 5.58
C THR A 99 -3.67 -6.36 5.28
N THR A 100 -2.39 -6.06 5.11
CA THR A 100 -1.35 -7.03 4.86
C THR A 100 -0.22 -6.83 5.85
N GLU A 101 0.28 -7.93 6.42
CA GLU A 101 1.42 -7.89 7.34
C GLU A 101 2.51 -8.79 6.80
N PHE A 102 3.75 -8.31 6.86
CA PHE A 102 4.90 -9.07 6.40
C PHE A 102 6.17 -8.47 6.97
N SER A 103 7.29 -9.17 6.80
CA SER A 103 8.60 -8.64 7.18
C SER A 103 9.34 -8.23 5.92
N ARG A 104 10.02 -7.10 5.99
CA ARG A 104 10.63 -6.49 4.83
C ARG A 104 12.00 -5.92 5.17
N ALA A 105 12.94 -6.08 4.25
CA ALA A 105 14.23 -5.44 4.34
C ALA A 105 14.09 -3.94 4.12
N ASN A 106 15.14 -3.18 4.45
CA ASN A 106 15.18 -1.75 4.20
C ASN A 106 15.20 -1.45 2.71
N GLY A 107 14.63 -0.34 2.33
CA GLY A 107 14.61 0.13 0.95
C GLY A 107 13.36 0.90 0.63
N THR A 108 13.17 1.18 -0.65
CA THR A 108 11.95 1.79 -1.17
C THR A 108 11.21 0.76 -2.00
N PHE A 109 9.92 0.66 -1.77
CA PHE A 109 9.09 -0.39 -2.36
C PHE A 109 7.82 0.19 -2.93
N THR A 110 7.34 -0.40 -4.01
CA THR A 110 6.00 -0.15 -4.51
C THR A 110 5.18 -1.42 -4.33
N SER A 111 4.10 -1.31 -3.59
CA SER A 111 3.17 -2.41 -3.42
C SER A 111 1.91 -2.12 -4.23
N ALA A 112 1.36 -3.15 -4.85
CA ALA A 112 0.21 -3.04 -5.72
C ALA A 112 -0.87 -3.99 -5.27
N LEU A 113 -2.07 -3.47 -5.07
CA LEU A 113 -3.21 -4.28 -4.66
C LEU A 113 -4.32 -4.14 -5.70
N PRO A 114 -4.54 -5.14 -6.55
CA PRO A 114 -5.64 -5.11 -7.51
C PRO A 114 -6.97 -5.36 -6.81
N ILE A 115 -7.96 -4.56 -7.16
CA ILE A 115 -9.31 -4.68 -6.61
C ILE A 115 -10.29 -4.69 -7.77
N THR A 116 -11.11 -5.73 -7.87
CA THR A 116 -12.16 -5.77 -8.88
C THR A 116 -13.38 -5.06 -8.33
N ILE A 117 -13.85 -4.07 -9.08
CA ILE A 117 -15.03 -3.30 -8.70
C ILE A 117 -16.27 -4.13 -8.97
N PRO A 118 -17.08 -4.46 -7.96
CA PRO A 118 -18.29 -5.25 -8.20
C PRO A 118 -19.23 -4.54 -9.16
N SER A 119 -19.95 -5.32 -9.97
CA SER A 119 -20.87 -4.75 -10.95
C SER A 119 -21.99 -3.92 -10.31
N ARG A 120 -22.26 -4.14 -9.03
CA ARG A 120 -23.30 -3.42 -8.30
C ARG A 120 -22.73 -2.37 -7.35
N ALA A 121 -21.46 -2.06 -7.46
CA ALA A 121 -20.86 -1.03 -6.63
C ALA A 121 -21.44 0.33 -7.00
N GLY A 122 -21.44 1.25 -6.05
CA GLY A 122 -21.85 2.61 -6.32
C GLY A 122 -20.88 3.30 -7.28
N ARG A 123 -21.40 4.16 -8.12
CA ARG A 123 -20.58 4.99 -9.00
C ARG A 123 -20.14 6.25 -8.27
N GLY A 124 -19.09 6.87 -8.79
CA GLY A 124 -18.59 8.13 -8.24
C GLY A 124 -17.23 7.97 -7.59
N ALA A 125 -16.91 8.90 -6.72
CA ALA A 125 -15.58 8.99 -6.12
C ALA A 125 -15.40 8.01 -4.96
N TYR A 126 -14.25 7.37 -4.95
CA TYR A 126 -13.80 6.51 -3.85
C TYR A 126 -12.49 7.06 -3.34
N GLU A 127 -12.37 7.16 -2.02
CA GLU A 127 -11.16 7.65 -1.38
C GLU A 127 -10.40 6.49 -0.75
N VAL A 128 -9.11 6.40 -1.04
CA VAL A 128 -8.25 5.35 -0.50
C VAL A 128 -7.18 5.99 0.38
N THR A 129 -7.18 5.65 1.65
CA THR A 129 -6.10 6.05 2.56
C THR A 129 -5.21 4.84 2.79
N THR A 130 -3.96 4.95 2.35
CA THR A 130 -2.96 3.92 2.55
C THR A 130 -2.12 4.27 3.75
N THR A 131 -2.04 3.36 4.70
CA THR A 131 -1.25 3.51 5.92
C THR A 131 -0.19 2.42 5.94
N VAL A 132 1.06 2.83 6.16
CA VAL A 132 2.18 1.90 6.33
C VAL A 132 2.73 2.09 7.73
N ALA A 133 2.77 1.02 8.50
CA ALA A 133 3.21 1.05 9.89
C ALA A 133 4.37 0.08 10.10
N ALA A 134 5.39 0.53 10.82
CA ALA A 134 6.51 -0.31 11.23
C ALA A 134 6.89 0.09 12.65
N GLY A 135 6.69 -0.82 13.60
CA GLY A 135 6.85 -0.51 15.01
C GLY A 135 5.89 0.58 15.43
N ASP A 136 6.41 1.64 16.02
CA ASP A 136 5.61 2.79 16.43
C ASP A 136 5.61 3.90 15.39
N ARG A 137 6.15 3.63 14.20
CA ARG A 137 6.20 4.61 13.12
C ARG A 137 5.09 4.34 12.13
N VAL A 138 4.43 5.41 11.69
CA VAL A 138 3.30 5.33 10.78
C VAL A 138 3.40 6.44 9.76
N SER A 139 3.12 6.11 8.51
CA SER A 139 3.02 7.10 7.45
C SER A 139 1.80 6.78 6.62
N ARG A 140 1.10 7.80 6.13
CA ARG A 140 -0.11 7.60 5.34
C ARG A 140 -0.26 8.66 4.28
N ASP A 141 -0.99 8.31 3.26
CA ASP A 141 -1.35 9.24 2.20
C ASP A 141 -2.67 8.77 1.58
N THR A 142 -3.32 9.66 0.87
CA THR A 142 -4.65 9.42 0.35
C THR A 142 -4.67 9.67 -1.16
N THR A 143 -5.41 8.83 -1.88
CA THR A 143 -5.69 9.06 -3.29
C THR A 143 -7.17 8.82 -3.53
N THR A 144 -7.66 9.28 -4.68
CA THR A 144 -9.07 9.14 -5.04
C THR A 144 -9.14 8.52 -6.43
N PHE A 145 -10.10 7.64 -6.63
CA PHE A 145 -10.42 7.17 -7.97
C PHE A 145 -11.92 7.26 -8.19
N THR A 146 -12.30 7.28 -9.46
CA THR A 146 -13.72 7.41 -9.83
C THR A 146 -14.19 6.15 -10.52
N VAL A 147 -15.36 5.67 -10.12
CA VAL A 147 -16.04 4.53 -10.75
C VAL A 147 -17.14 5.09 -11.66
N ASN A 148 -17.05 4.73 -12.93
CA ASN A 148 -18.05 5.13 -13.93
C ASN A 148 -19.12 4.07 -14.15
#